data_4bb4b9d66cda6ba6432fafe5aa7e4fe4
#
_entry.id   4bb4b9d66cda6ba6432fafe5aa7e4fe4
#
_cell.length_a   1.000
_cell.length_b   1.000
_cell.length_c   1.000
_cell.angle_alpha   90.00
_cell.angle_beta   90.00
_cell.angle_gamma   90.00
#
_symmetry.space_group_name_H-M   'P 1'
#
loop_
_entity.id
_entity.type
_entity.pdbx_description
1 polymer ?
#
loop_
_entity_poly.entity_id
_entity_poly.type
_entity_poly.pdbx_seq_one_letter_code
_entity_poly.pdbx_strand_id
1 'polypeptide(L)'
;MKHRRIFTRLAAALLVAAFLPTAALADSWYLEDGDITVSATERGQTVSQGDVTKEDSAPVIGNRDAETSTDNTVTIVADENATANVTLKDANIDVSAEKEAAVKTDGKGDVTLTIAGENTVKSGNNHAGVEKTNDGNLTITTDGSS
;
A
#
# COMPACT_ATOMS: atom_id res chain seq x y z
N MET A 1 -38.93 -19.13 13.98
CA MET A 1 -38.45 -19.61 12.68
C MET A 1 -38.46 -18.57 11.58
N LYS A 2 -39.49 -17.77 11.48
CA LYS A 2 -39.58 -16.69 10.46
C LYS A 2 -38.52 -15.60 10.63
N HIS A 3 -38.06 -15.37 11.83
CA HIS A 3 -37.04 -14.37 12.15
C HIS A 3 -35.64 -14.67 11.57
N ARG A 4 -35.27 -15.96 11.44
CA ARG A 4 -33.99 -16.37 10.88
C ARG A 4 -33.84 -16.04 9.40
N ARG A 5 -34.96 -16.09 8.66
CA ARG A 5 -34.98 -15.78 7.23
C ARG A 5 -34.80 -14.29 6.97
N ILE A 6 -35.29 -13.46 7.87
CA ILE A 6 -35.17 -12.01 7.80
C ILE A 6 -33.71 -11.59 8.06
N PHE A 7 -33.04 -12.21 9.03
CA PHE A 7 -31.64 -11.97 9.32
C PHE A 7 -30.70 -12.33 8.15
N THR A 8 -30.98 -13.44 7.47
CA THR A 8 -30.20 -13.86 6.31
C THR A 8 -30.32 -12.86 5.15
N ARG A 9 -31.48 -12.26 4.98
CA ARG A 9 -31.70 -11.23 3.95
C ARG A 9 -31.00 -9.91 4.30
N LEU A 10 -30.97 -9.54 5.55
CA LEU A 10 -30.25 -8.37 6.03
C LEU A 10 -28.74 -8.53 5.87
N ALA A 11 -28.21 -9.71 6.12
CA ALA A 11 -26.80 -10.01 5.89
C ALA A 11 -26.43 -9.90 4.42
N ALA A 12 -27.29 -10.35 3.50
CA ALA A 12 -27.07 -10.20 2.08
C ALA A 12 -27.12 -8.73 1.62
N ALA A 13 -28.00 -7.93 2.19
CA ALA A 13 -28.07 -6.49 1.92
C ALA A 13 -26.84 -5.74 2.42
N LEU A 14 -26.29 -6.13 3.56
CA LEU A 14 -25.03 -5.59 4.08
C LEU A 14 -23.83 -5.93 3.19
N LEU A 15 -23.79 -7.12 2.63
CA LEU A 15 -22.77 -7.51 1.66
C LEU A 15 -22.83 -6.66 0.39
N VAL A 16 -24.01 -6.36 -0.12
CA VAL A 16 -24.19 -5.48 -1.27
C VAL A 16 -23.77 -4.05 -0.95
N ALA A 17 -24.04 -3.57 0.25
CA ALA A 17 -23.60 -2.25 0.69
C ALA A 17 -22.07 -2.14 0.78
N ALA A 18 -21.36 -3.22 1.09
CA ALA A 18 -19.90 -3.27 1.12
C ALA A 18 -19.25 -3.11 -0.27
N PHE A 19 -20.00 -3.34 -1.35
CA PHE A 19 -19.54 -3.12 -2.72
C PHE A 19 -19.86 -1.73 -3.26
N LEU A 20 -20.57 -0.89 -2.54
CA LEU A 20 -20.72 0.49 -2.93
C LEU A 20 -19.32 1.12 -2.87
N PRO A 21 -18.81 1.66 -4.00
CA PRO A 21 -17.54 2.34 -4.00
C PRO A 21 -17.70 3.63 -3.19
N THR A 22 -17.73 3.49 -1.91
CA THR A 22 -17.43 4.63 -1.08
C THR A 22 -16.05 5.09 -1.50
N ALA A 23 -15.96 6.37 -1.83
CA ALA A 23 -14.69 7.00 -2.07
C ALA A 23 -13.64 6.38 -1.16
N ALA A 24 -12.62 5.82 -1.77
CA ALA A 24 -11.52 5.20 -1.08
C ALA A 24 -11.06 6.13 0.02
N LEU A 25 -11.36 5.75 1.24
CA LEU A 25 -10.80 6.40 2.39
C LEU A 25 -9.34 5.96 2.42
N ALA A 26 -8.45 6.87 2.04
CA ALA A 26 -7.03 6.66 2.16
C ALA A 26 -6.69 6.49 3.64
N ASP A 27 -6.38 5.28 4.05
CA ASP A 27 -5.91 5.04 5.40
C ASP A 27 -4.42 5.40 5.49
N SER A 28 -4.01 5.81 6.68
CA SER A 28 -2.61 6.04 6.99
C SER A 28 -2.01 4.78 7.59
N TRP A 29 -0.90 4.34 7.01
CA TRP A 29 -0.16 3.16 7.43
C TRP A 29 1.23 3.58 7.90
N TYR A 30 1.60 3.17 9.09
CA TYR A 30 2.82 3.61 9.73
C TYR A 30 3.88 2.53 9.73
N LEU A 31 5.05 2.88 9.20
CA LEU A 31 6.18 1.97 9.05
C LEU A 31 6.74 1.46 10.38
N GLU A 32 6.52 2.19 11.46
CA GLU A 32 6.92 1.73 12.80
C GLU A 32 6.16 0.48 13.26
N ASP A 33 5.02 0.19 12.66
CA ASP A 33 4.19 -0.98 13.03
C ASP A 33 4.58 -2.27 12.28
N GLY A 34 5.53 -2.20 11.35
CA GLY A 34 6.04 -3.35 10.60
C GLY A 34 6.09 -3.13 9.09
N ASP A 35 6.61 -4.12 8.38
CA ASP A 35 6.63 -4.13 6.91
C ASP A 35 5.23 -4.01 6.34
N ILE A 36 5.12 -3.30 5.22
CA ILE A 36 3.85 -3.06 4.55
C ILE A 36 3.88 -3.71 3.16
N THR A 37 2.85 -4.48 2.85
CA THR A 37 2.63 -5.02 1.51
C THR A 37 1.32 -4.48 0.94
N VAL A 38 1.42 -3.85 -0.21
CA VAL A 38 0.26 -3.41 -0.99
C VAL A 38 0.07 -4.40 -2.14
N SER A 39 -1.14 -4.90 -2.31
CA SER A 39 -1.48 -5.87 -3.36
C SER A 39 -2.68 -5.39 -4.17
N ALA A 40 -2.46 -5.10 -5.44
CA ALA A 40 -3.51 -4.70 -6.37
C ALA A 40 -3.87 -5.84 -7.31
N THR A 41 -5.16 -6.06 -7.47
CA THR A 41 -5.74 -7.04 -8.39
C THR A 41 -6.82 -6.36 -9.21
N GLU A 42 -7.37 -7.04 -10.21
CA GLU A 42 -8.53 -6.53 -10.98
C GLU A 42 -9.76 -6.27 -10.08
N ARG A 43 -9.80 -6.86 -8.90
CA ARG A 43 -10.92 -6.73 -7.96
C ARG A 43 -10.77 -5.61 -6.95
N GLY A 44 -9.59 -5.06 -6.83
CA GLY A 44 -9.28 -3.99 -5.88
C GLY A 44 -7.88 -4.11 -5.30
N GLN A 45 -7.60 -3.27 -4.33
CA GLN A 45 -6.30 -3.18 -3.69
C GLN A 45 -6.45 -3.40 -2.19
N THR A 46 -5.53 -4.16 -1.63
CA THR A 46 -5.44 -4.42 -0.19
C THR A 46 -4.08 -4.01 0.34
N VAL A 47 -4.02 -3.68 1.61
CA VAL A 47 -2.79 -3.42 2.34
C VAL A 47 -2.70 -4.37 3.52
N SER A 48 -1.55 -4.99 3.67
CA SER A 48 -1.24 -5.92 4.76
C SER A 48 -0.07 -5.41 5.58
N GLN A 49 -0.22 -5.44 6.89
CA GLN A 49 0.82 -5.10 7.86
C GLN A 49 0.64 -5.96 9.12
N GLY A 50 1.61 -6.80 9.43
CA GLY A 50 1.46 -7.80 10.48
C GLY A 50 0.25 -8.71 10.23
N ASP A 51 -0.63 -8.82 11.21
CA ASP A 51 -1.85 -9.63 11.12
C ASP A 51 -3.06 -8.86 10.55
N VAL A 52 -2.86 -7.61 10.14
CA VAL A 52 -3.93 -6.75 9.62
C VAL A 52 -3.88 -6.75 8.09
N THR A 53 -5.02 -7.01 7.46
CA THR A 53 -5.21 -6.82 6.02
C THR A 53 -6.53 -6.08 5.81
N LYS A 54 -6.47 -4.99 5.06
CA LYS A 54 -7.64 -4.15 4.74
C LYS A 54 -7.66 -3.76 3.27
N GLU A 55 -8.85 -3.55 2.76
CA GLU A 55 -9.02 -2.88 1.47
C GLU A 55 -8.66 -1.40 1.61
N ASP A 56 -7.77 -0.94 0.77
CA ASP A 56 -7.35 0.46 0.70
C ASP A 56 -6.84 0.74 -0.71
N SER A 57 -7.60 1.48 -1.47
CA SER A 57 -7.27 1.77 -2.88
C SER A 57 -6.31 2.93 -3.06
N ALA A 58 -5.97 3.65 -1.99
CA ALA A 58 -5.06 4.79 -2.02
C ALA A 58 -4.30 4.97 -0.70
N PRO A 59 -3.59 3.95 -0.21
CA PRO A 59 -2.91 4.01 1.08
C PRO A 59 -1.88 5.14 1.11
N VAL A 60 -1.80 5.80 2.26
CA VAL A 60 -0.75 6.75 2.59
C VAL A 60 0.19 6.09 3.58
N ILE A 61 1.42 5.86 3.15
CA ILE A 61 2.45 5.15 3.93
C ILE A 61 3.53 6.13 4.36
N GLY A 62 3.85 6.14 5.63
CA GLY A 62 4.90 7.00 6.16
C GLY A 62 5.28 6.65 7.59
N ASN A 63 6.05 7.51 8.21
CA ASN A 63 6.40 7.39 9.62
C ASN A 63 5.52 8.31 10.46
N ARG A 64 5.26 7.92 11.71
CA ARG A 64 4.69 8.85 12.71
C ARG A 64 5.72 9.90 13.10
N ASP A 65 6.97 9.48 13.18
CA ASP A 65 8.11 10.33 13.42
C ASP A 65 9.07 10.26 12.22
N ALA A 66 8.94 11.22 11.33
CA ALA A 66 9.74 11.27 10.11
C ALA A 66 11.25 11.51 10.37
N GLU A 67 11.62 11.95 11.55
CA GLU A 67 13.03 12.14 11.92
C GLU A 67 13.72 10.84 12.35
N THR A 68 12.92 9.84 12.75
CA THR A 68 13.45 8.53 13.16
C THR A 68 13.24 7.51 12.05
N SER A 69 14.35 6.96 11.52
CA SER A 69 14.26 5.92 10.48
C SER A 69 13.80 4.59 11.05
N THR A 70 13.12 3.83 10.21
CA THR A 70 12.78 2.42 10.48
C THR A 70 13.47 1.50 9.49
N ASP A 71 13.64 0.24 9.86
CA ASP A 71 14.13 -0.83 8.99
C ASP A 71 13.00 -1.63 8.33
N ASN A 72 11.76 -1.21 8.51
CA ASN A 72 10.61 -1.81 7.84
C ASN A 72 10.47 -1.29 6.41
N THR A 73 10.04 -2.17 5.52
CA THR A 73 10.02 -1.95 4.08
C THR A 73 8.60 -1.87 3.51
N VAL A 74 8.51 -1.39 2.27
CA VAL A 74 7.27 -1.36 1.50
C VAL A 74 7.42 -2.23 0.26
N THR A 75 6.56 -3.22 0.09
CA THR A 75 6.44 -4.02 -1.12
C THR A 75 5.11 -3.71 -1.81
N ILE A 76 5.14 -3.39 -3.08
CA ILE A 76 3.96 -3.05 -3.88
C ILE A 76 3.85 -4.07 -5.00
N VAL A 77 2.80 -4.89 -4.95
CA VAL A 77 2.54 -5.94 -5.93
C VAL A 77 1.32 -5.55 -6.76
N ALA A 78 1.47 -5.56 -8.07
CA ALA A 78 0.34 -5.35 -8.98
C ALA A 78 0.21 -6.56 -9.91
N ASP A 79 -0.97 -7.20 -9.87
CA ASP A 79 -1.29 -8.30 -10.76
C ASP A 79 -1.47 -7.81 -12.20
N GLU A 80 -1.40 -8.72 -13.15
CA GLU A 80 -1.67 -8.42 -14.56
C GLU A 80 -3.03 -7.72 -14.71
N ASN A 81 -3.08 -6.66 -15.49
CA ASN A 81 -4.25 -5.78 -15.68
C ASN A 81 -4.69 -4.98 -14.44
N ALA A 82 -3.89 -4.94 -13.40
CA ALA A 82 -4.14 -4.09 -12.23
C ALA A 82 -3.15 -2.93 -12.18
N THR A 83 -3.55 -1.89 -11.47
CA THR A 83 -2.67 -0.76 -11.12
C THR A 83 -2.69 -0.56 -9.62
N ALA A 84 -1.53 -0.66 -9.01
CA ALA A 84 -1.37 -0.31 -7.60
C ALA A 84 -1.15 1.19 -7.44
N ASN A 85 -1.84 1.80 -6.50
CA ASN A 85 -1.72 3.23 -6.18
C ASN A 85 -1.28 3.38 -4.73
N VAL A 86 -0.15 4.03 -4.51
CA VAL A 86 0.45 4.22 -3.18
C VAL A 86 0.97 5.64 -3.06
N THR A 87 0.77 6.25 -1.90
CA THR A 87 1.42 7.51 -1.56
C THR A 87 2.45 7.27 -0.44
N LEU A 88 3.68 7.68 -0.67
CA LEU A 88 4.69 7.81 0.39
C LEU A 88 4.66 9.25 0.90
N LYS A 89 4.43 9.38 2.19
CA LYS A 89 4.37 10.70 2.84
C LYS A 89 5.19 10.70 4.12
N ASP A 90 6.22 11.52 4.12
CA ASP A 90 7.12 11.67 5.29
C ASP A 90 7.69 10.31 5.75
N ALA A 91 8.00 9.43 4.79
CA ALA A 91 8.57 8.12 5.05
C ALA A 91 10.08 8.23 5.25
N ASN A 92 10.58 7.54 6.27
CA ASN A 92 12.01 7.47 6.58
C ASN A 92 12.40 6.01 6.81
N ILE A 93 12.94 5.40 5.76
CA ILE A 93 13.34 3.99 5.75
C ILE A 93 14.85 3.90 5.56
N ASP A 94 15.52 3.15 6.43
CA ASP A 94 16.94 2.86 6.32
C ASP A 94 17.19 1.35 6.50
N VAL A 95 17.31 0.65 5.39
CA VAL A 95 17.70 -0.76 5.32
C VAL A 95 19.10 -0.93 4.72
N SER A 96 19.94 0.10 4.84
CA SER A 96 21.29 0.07 4.28
C SER A 96 22.19 -1.02 4.86
N ALA A 97 21.87 -1.52 6.05
CA ALA A 97 22.55 -2.65 6.67
C ALA A 97 22.03 -4.02 6.19
N GLU A 98 20.88 -4.03 5.51
CA GLU A 98 20.25 -5.23 4.98
C GLU A 98 20.58 -5.43 3.50
N LYS A 99 20.20 -6.59 2.95
CA LYS A 99 20.35 -6.87 1.52
C LYS A 99 18.99 -6.80 0.83
N GLU A 100 18.34 -5.66 0.94
CA GLU A 100 17.01 -5.45 0.40
C GLU A 100 16.76 -4.00 -0.01
N ALA A 101 15.69 -3.78 -0.76
CA ALA A 101 15.24 -2.45 -1.12
C ALA A 101 14.30 -1.88 -0.05
N ALA A 102 14.38 -0.57 0.20
CA ALA A 102 13.46 0.12 1.09
C ALA A 102 12.02 0.08 0.56
N VAL A 103 11.87 0.33 -0.74
CA VAL A 103 10.59 0.22 -1.45
C VAL A 103 10.81 -0.64 -2.70
N LYS A 104 9.98 -1.66 -2.88
CA LYS A 104 10.07 -2.57 -4.02
C LYS A 104 8.72 -2.69 -4.72
N THR A 105 8.74 -2.68 -6.04
CA THR A 105 7.56 -3.04 -6.85
C THR A 105 7.71 -4.45 -7.41
N ASP A 106 6.60 -5.17 -7.59
CA ASP A 106 6.58 -6.54 -8.09
C ASP A 106 5.31 -6.81 -8.90
N GLY A 107 5.24 -7.96 -9.56
CA GLY A 107 4.09 -8.40 -10.34
C GLY A 107 4.14 -7.95 -11.80
N LYS A 108 3.04 -8.12 -12.50
CA LYS A 108 2.94 -7.84 -13.95
C LYS A 108 2.20 -6.55 -14.28
N GLY A 109 1.50 -5.99 -13.31
CA GLY A 109 0.71 -4.78 -13.46
C GLY A 109 1.51 -3.49 -13.30
N ASP A 110 0.81 -2.40 -13.38
CA ASP A 110 1.37 -1.06 -13.26
C ASP A 110 1.38 -0.59 -11.79
N VAL A 111 2.31 0.28 -11.47
CA VAL A 111 2.40 0.91 -10.14
C VAL A 111 2.47 2.41 -10.31
N THR A 112 1.63 3.13 -9.57
CA THR A 112 1.71 4.58 -9.41
C THR A 112 2.13 4.90 -7.98
N LEU A 113 3.28 5.52 -7.83
CA LEU A 113 3.84 5.94 -6.56
C LEU A 113 3.82 7.47 -6.47
N THR A 114 2.99 7.99 -5.59
CA THR A 114 2.91 9.43 -5.32
C THR A 114 3.83 9.78 -4.15
N ILE A 115 4.62 10.81 -4.34
CA ILE A 115 5.55 11.31 -3.31
C ILE A 115 4.97 12.59 -2.72
N ALA A 116 4.79 12.61 -1.41
CA ALA A 116 4.30 13.75 -0.65
C ALA A 116 5.22 14.02 0.54
N GLY A 117 5.40 15.27 0.90
CA GLY A 117 6.28 15.65 1.99
C GLY A 117 7.76 15.30 1.75
N GLU A 118 8.49 15.06 2.82
CA GLU A 118 9.91 14.71 2.76
C GLU A 118 10.08 13.20 3.01
N ASN A 119 10.65 12.50 2.03
CA ASN A 119 10.88 11.07 2.15
C ASN A 119 12.37 10.75 2.05
N THR A 120 12.84 9.89 2.92
CA THR A 120 14.18 9.32 2.89
C THR A 120 14.07 7.80 2.74
N VAL A 121 14.66 7.26 1.67
CA VAL A 121 14.69 5.83 1.43
C VAL A 121 16.12 5.39 1.15
N LYS A 122 16.66 4.57 2.04
CA LYS A 122 18.01 4.01 1.93
C LYS A 122 17.93 2.50 1.85
N SER A 123 18.38 1.97 0.75
CA SER A 123 18.41 0.53 0.48
C SER A 123 19.80 -0.05 0.73
N GLY A 124 19.84 -1.37 0.87
CA GLY A 124 21.08 -2.11 0.99
C GLY A 124 21.91 -2.10 -0.29
N ASN A 125 23.11 -2.62 -0.19
CA ASN A 125 24.04 -2.71 -1.31
C ASN A 125 23.41 -3.45 -2.50
N ASN A 126 23.58 -2.89 -3.69
CA ASN A 126 23.05 -3.37 -4.96
C ASN A 126 21.52 -3.26 -5.11
N HIS A 127 20.87 -2.48 -4.27
CA HIS A 127 19.43 -2.19 -4.37
C HIS A 127 19.18 -0.70 -4.55
N ALA A 128 18.17 -0.35 -5.30
CA ALA A 128 17.71 1.05 -5.43
C ALA A 128 16.79 1.41 -4.28
N GLY A 129 16.77 2.68 -3.87
CA GLY A 129 15.84 3.18 -2.84
C GLY A 129 14.39 2.84 -3.16
N VAL A 130 14.00 3.05 -4.41
CA VAL A 130 12.77 2.50 -5.00
C VAL A 130 13.20 1.53 -6.11
N GLU A 131 13.03 0.25 -5.87
CA GLU A 131 13.46 -0.81 -6.78
C GLU A 131 12.30 -1.31 -7.62
N LYS A 132 12.42 -1.11 -8.94
CA LYS A 132 11.42 -1.60 -9.88
C LYS A 132 11.76 -3.03 -10.31
N THR A 133 10.92 -3.98 -9.93
CA THR A 133 11.00 -5.36 -10.43
C THR A 133 9.71 -5.86 -11.08
N ASN A 134 8.65 -5.05 -11.11
CA ASN A 134 7.41 -5.38 -11.82
C ASN A 134 7.61 -5.29 -13.34
N ASP A 135 6.86 -6.10 -14.09
CA ASP A 135 6.90 -6.10 -15.57
C ASP A 135 6.18 -4.88 -16.17
N GLY A 136 5.13 -4.39 -15.49
CA GLY A 136 4.39 -3.20 -15.93
C GLY A 136 5.15 -1.90 -15.69
N ASN A 137 4.48 -0.79 -15.84
CA ASN A 137 5.07 0.53 -15.67
C ASN A 137 5.16 0.91 -14.18
N LEU A 138 6.21 1.63 -13.83
CA LEU A 138 6.29 2.37 -12.58
C LEU A 138 6.22 3.86 -12.91
N THR A 139 5.16 4.50 -12.45
CA THR A 139 5.00 5.96 -12.56
C THR A 139 5.24 6.58 -11.19
N ILE A 140 6.20 7.49 -11.11
CA ILE A 140 6.47 8.27 -9.89
C ILE A 140 5.99 9.69 -10.13
N THR A 141 5.13 10.18 -9.27
CA THR A 141 4.55 11.52 -9.35
C THR A 141 4.61 12.22 -7.99
N THR A 142 4.24 13.48 -7.95
CA THR A 142 4.14 14.24 -6.70
C THR A 142 2.68 14.68 -6.50
N ASP A 143 2.29 14.90 -5.26
CA ASP A 143 0.96 15.38 -4.94
C ASP A 143 0.75 16.88 -5.22
N GLY A 144 1.78 17.56 -5.72
CA GLY A 144 1.74 18.98 -6.01
C GLY A 144 1.90 19.88 -4.79
N SER A 145 2.07 19.31 -3.61
CA SER A 145 2.42 20.05 -2.38
C SER A 145 3.94 20.04 -2.21
N SER A 146 4.53 21.17 -2.30
CA SER A 146 5.97 21.38 -2.05
C SER A 146 6.15 22.28 -0.83
#